data_3d17bc648a0c7e9458c5fbae313575f3
#
_entry.id   3d17bc648a0c7e9458c5fbae313575f3
#
_cell.length_a   1.000
_cell.length_b   1.000
_cell.length_c   1.000
_cell.angle_alpha   90.00
_cell.angle_beta   90.00
_cell.angle_gamma   90.00
#
_symmetry.space_group_name_H-M   'P 1'
#
loop_
_entity.id
_entity.type
_entity.pdbx_description
1 polymer ?
#
loop_
_entity_poly.entity_id
_entity_poly.type
_entity_poly.pdbx_seq_one_letter_code
_entity_poly.pdbx_strand_id
1 'polypeptide(L)'
;MKTRIEADSIGSLEVPSDAYYGVQSLRAKRNFPITGTSIHPVMIQNLAKIKKAAAISNREAQRLPEEKAAAIIYACDEIIAGKLKDQFIVDGIQGGAGTSANMNANEVIANRAIEILGGTKGDYTIVHPNDHVNMAQSTNDVIPSAGKLTVLDLLPDLLHALESLHAALLDKSQEFDHILKMGRTQLEDAVPMRLGQSFHAYATMIERDIRRIECARKELFTLNLGGTAIGTTINASDYYLHHIVPTLAAVTGYPLMQADDLFDATENLDGFVTISNTLKTCAVNLSKMCNDLRLLSSGPRTGFGEINLPPMQNGSSIMPGKINPVIPEVVTQVAFHVIGNDTTITMAAEAGQMELNAFEPVXXXXCLLLPVLFHHLDDRRCEYACEELYSRHYRK
;
A
#
# COMPACT_ATOMS: atom_id res chain seq x y z
N MET A 1 -24.93 17.08 -20.09
CA MET A 1 -24.08 15.97 -20.59
C MET A 1 -25.00 14.93 -21.19
N LYS A 2 -24.53 14.24 -22.25
CA LYS A 2 -25.29 13.10 -22.80
C LYS A 2 -25.15 11.93 -21.82
N THR A 3 -26.24 11.16 -21.67
CA THR A 3 -26.27 10.00 -20.80
C THR A 3 -26.68 8.75 -21.59
N ARG A 4 -26.36 7.59 -21.06
CA ARG A 4 -26.88 6.29 -21.50
C ARG A 4 -27.57 5.63 -20.31
N ILE A 5 -28.56 4.80 -20.57
CA ILE A 5 -29.26 4.07 -19.50
C ILE A 5 -28.59 2.71 -19.33
N GLU A 6 -28.14 2.40 -18.13
CA GLU A 6 -27.68 1.07 -17.75
C GLU A 6 -28.52 0.54 -16.59
N ALA A 7 -28.68 -0.78 -16.52
CA ALA A 7 -29.48 -1.44 -15.51
C ALA A 7 -28.69 -2.56 -14.82
N ASP A 8 -28.95 -2.73 -13.53
CA ASP A 8 -28.49 -3.87 -12.74
C ASP A 8 -29.72 -4.50 -12.05
N SER A 9 -29.50 -5.45 -11.15
CA SER A 9 -30.61 -6.16 -10.47
C SER A 9 -31.45 -5.24 -9.57
N ILE A 10 -30.93 -4.04 -9.24
CA ILE A 10 -31.63 -3.09 -8.35
C ILE A 10 -32.49 -2.13 -9.19
N GLY A 11 -32.07 -1.85 -10.44
CA GLY A 11 -32.81 -0.95 -11.32
C GLY A 11 -31.90 -0.16 -12.24
N SER A 12 -32.47 0.80 -12.96
CA SER A 12 -31.75 1.57 -13.98
C SER A 12 -31.21 2.90 -13.44
N LEU A 13 -30.06 3.32 -13.97
CA LEU A 13 -29.52 4.65 -13.73
C LEU A 13 -29.02 5.26 -15.04
N GLU A 14 -29.03 6.59 -15.09
CA GLU A 14 -28.38 7.35 -16.17
C GLU A 14 -26.88 7.48 -15.86
N VAL A 15 -26.05 6.94 -16.76
CA VAL A 15 -24.59 6.98 -16.68
C VAL A 15 -24.11 7.94 -17.78
N PRO A 16 -23.12 8.82 -17.52
CA PRO A 16 -22.59 9.69 -18.60
C PRO A 16 -22.12 8.84 -19.79
N SER A 17 -22.47 9.28 -21.01
CA SER A 17 -22.19 8.49 -22.22
C SER A 17 -20.71 8.28 -22.49
N ASP A 18 -19.86 9.22 -22.01
CA ASP A 18 -18.40 9.15 -22.19
C ASP A 18 -17.69 8.32 -21.10
N ALA A 19 -18.37 8.02 -19.98
CA ALA A 19 -17.77 7.28 -18.86
C ALA A 19 -17.49 5.82 -19.24
N TYR A 20 -16.39 5.28 -18.70
CA TYR A 20 -16.08 3.85 -18.79
C TYR A 20 -16.64 3.06 -17.59
N TYR A 21 -16.85 3.73 -16.45
CA TYR A 21 -17.58 3.09 -15.33
C TYR A 21 -19.07 2.92 -15.72
N GLY A 22 -19.75 2.02 -15.03
CA GLY A 22 -21.14 1.71 -15.31
C GLY A 22 -22.07 1.98 -14.13
N VAL A 23 -23.22 1.33 -14.18
CA VAL A 23 -24.32 1.53 -13.22
C VAL A 23 -23.92 1.15 -11.79
N GLN A 24 -23.19 0.05 -11.61
CA GLN A 24 -22.83 -0.43 -10.26
C GLN A 24 -21.83 0.52 -9.59
N SER A 25 -20.82 0.99 -10.34
CA SER A 25 -19.87 1.98 -9.83
C SER A 25 -20.57 3.30 -9.45
N LEU A 26 -21.47 3.76 -10.30
CA LEU A 26 -22.19 5.01 -10.05
C LEU A 26 -23.09 4.89 -8.81
N ARG A 27 -23.75 3.75 -8.64
CA ARG A 27 -24.56 3.47 -7.45
C ARG A 27 -23.69 3.45 -6.18
N ALA A 28 -22.54 2.77 -6.25
CA ALA A 28 -21.62 2.69 -5.13
C ALA A 28 -21.09 4.09 -4.73
N LYS A 29 -20.73 4.91 -5.71
CA LYS A 29 -20.28 6.30 -5.45
C LYS A 29 -21.37 7.11 -4.71
N ARG A 30 -22.65 6.88 -5.06
CA ARG A 30 -23.75 7.57 -4.40
C ARG A 30 -23.99 7.05 -2.97
N ASN A 31 -23.78 5.74 -2.77
CA ASN A 31 -24.03 5.10 -1.47
C ASN A 31 -22.92 5.38 -0.44
N PHE A 32 -21.68 5.51 -0.89
CA PHE A 32 -20.50 5.56 0.01
C PHE A 32 -19.65 6.82 -0.20
N PRO A 33 -20.20 8.04 0.04
CA PRO A 33 -19.39 9.26 -0.01
C PRO A 33 -18.71 9.48 1.36
N ILE A 34 -17.71 8.64 1.69
CA ILE A 34 -17.16 8.57 3.05
C ILE A 34 -15.89 9.42 3.18
N THR A 35 -14.85 9.10 2.38
CA THR A 35 -13.56 9.80 2.48
C THR A 35 -13.39 10.85 1.40
N GLY A 36 -14.10 10.73 0.29
CA GLY A 36 -13.90 11.54 -0.89
C GLY A 36 -12.65 11.15 -1.70
N THR A 37 -11.98 10.07 -1.31
CA THR A 37 -10.76 9.59 -1.97
C THR A 37 -11.05 8.25 -2.66
N SER A 38 -10.67 8.15 -3.93
CA SER A 38 -10.81 6.88 -4.65
C SER A 38 -9.77 5.86 -4.18
N ILE A 39 -9.90 4.63 -4.64
CA ILE A 39 -8.96 3.56 -4.33
C ILE A 39 -7.56 3.92 -4.88
N HIS A 40 -6.52 3.40 -4.24
CA HIS A 40 -5.12 3.74 -4.52
C HIS A 40 -4.75 3.37 -5.98
N PRO A 41 -4.02 4.24 -6.72
CA PRO A 41 -3.68 3.94 -8.13
C PRO A 41 -2.97 2.60 -8.35
N VAL A 42 -2.05 2.22 -7.45
CA VAL A 42 -1.36 0.92 -7.55
C VAL A 42 -2.36 -0.23 -7.36
N MET A 43 -3.37 -0.08 -6.49
CA MET A 43 -4.44 -1.07 -6.32
C MET A 43 -5.24 -1.24 -7.63
N ILE A 44 -5.54 -0.13 -8.32
CA ILE A 44 -6.23 -0.15 -9.63
C ILE A 44 -5.40 -0.96 -10.64
N GLN A 45 -4.09 -0.72 -10.69
CA GLN A 45 -3.18 -1.45 -11.59
C GLN A 45 -3.18 -2.94 -11.25
N ASN A 46 -3.17 -3.30 -9.97
CA ASN A 46 -3.15 -4.70 -9.54
C ASN A 46 -4.49 -5.41 -9.79
N LEU A 47 -5.60 -4.71 -9.64
CA LEU A 47 -6.89 -5.25 -10.11
C LEU A 47 -6.80 -5.58 -11.61
N ALA A 48 -6.24 -4.67 -12.42
CA ALA A 48 -6.10 -4.90 -13.86
C ALA A 48 -5.13 -6.06 -14.17
N LYS A 49 -4.03 -6.23 -13.41
CA LYS A 49 -3.12 -7.39 -13.57
C LYS A 49 -3.85 -8.71 -13.31
N ILE A 50 -4.70 -8.76 -12.27
CA ILE A 50 -5.50 -9.95 -11.96
C ILE A 50 -6.50 -10.22 -13.09
N LYS A 51 -7.23 -9.19 -13.57
CA LYS A 51 -8.20 -9.36 -14.66
C LYS A 51 -7.51 -9.80 -15.96
N LYS A 52 -6.29 -9.28 -16.23
CA LYS A 52 -5.48 -9.72 -17.35
C LYS A 52 -5.12 -11.20 -17.23
N ALA A 53 -4.61 -11.63 -16.06
CA ALA A 53 -4.27 -13.03 -15.82
C ALA A 53 -5.50 -13.94 -15.95
N ALA A 54 -6.65 -13.49 -15.43
CA ALA A 54 -7.91 -14.24 -15.53
C ALA A 54 -8.37 -14.38 -16.99
N ALA A 55 -8.27 -13.30 -17.79
CA ALA A 55 -8.64 -13.36 -19.20
C ALA A 55 -7.73 -14.32 -19.97
N ILE A 56 -6.42 -14.32 -19.70
CA ILE A 56 -5.47 -15.26 -20.31
C ILE A 56 -5.86 -16.70 -19.93
N SER A 57 -6.05 -16.98 -18.63
CA SER A 57 -6.34 -18.34 -18.14
C SER A 57 -7.69 -18.85 -18.68
N ASN A 58 -8.71 -17.99 -18.72
CA ASN A 58 -10.04 -18.38 -19.25
C ASN A 58 -10.03 -18.59 -20.78
N ARG A 59 -9.21 -17.82 -21.49
CA ARG A 59 -8.99 -18.03 -22.94
C ARG A 59 -8.35 -19.40 -23.18
N GLU A 60 -7.28 -19.69 -22.45
CA GLU A 60 -6.55 -20.97 -22.58
C GLU A 60 -7.42 -22.16 -22.17
N ALA A 61 -8.30 -21.94 -21.17
CA ALA A 61 -9.32 -22.92 -20.80
C ALA A 61 -10.45 -23.07 -21.83
N GLN A 62 -10.42 -22.30 -22.92
CA GLN A 62 -11.45 -22.26 -23.96
C GLN A 62 -12.84 -21.86 -23.44
N ARG A 63 -12.89 -21.07 -22.33
CA ARG A 63 -14.13 -20.58 -21.73
C ARG A 63 -14.43 -19.14 -22.17
N LEU A 64 -13.40 -18.38 -22.58
CA LEU A 64 -13.55 -17.00 -23.03
C LEU A 64 -13.09 -16.91 -24.49
N PRO A 65 -13.95 -16.44 -25.41
CA PRO A 65 -13.56 -16.33 -26.84
C PRO A 65 -12.32 -15.47 -27.04
N GLU A 66 -11.49 -15.85 -28.01
CA GLU A 66 -10.18 -15.22 -28.28
C GLU A 66 -10.29 -13.70 -28.47
N GLU A 67 -11.26 -13.24 -29.28
CA GLU A 67 -11.39 -11.81 -29.57
C GLU A 67 -11.78 -10.99 -28.32
N LYS A 68 -12.65 -11.55 -27.45
CA LYS A 68 -13.05 -10.89 -26.20
C LYS A 68 -11.86 -10.87 -25.21
N ALA A 69 -11.14 -11.99 -25.09
CA ALA A 69 -9.98 -12.09 -24.23
C ALA A 69 -8.90 -11.06 -24.65
N ALA A 70 -8.61 -10.98 -25.97
CA ALA A 70 -7.63 -10.03 -26.47
C ALA A 70 -8.01 -8.57 -26.16
N ALA A 71 -9.30 -8.23 -26.32
CA ALA A 71 -9.80 -6.88 -26.02
C ALA A 71 -9.71 -6.57 -24.52
N ILE A 72 -10.06 -7.53 -23.65
CA ILE A 72 -9.96 -7.40 -22.19
C ILE A 72 -8.49 -7.21 -21.78
N ILE A 73 -7.58 -8.04 -22.31
CA ILE A 73 -6.14 -7.97 -22.04
C ILE A 73 -5.59 -6.59 -22.43
N TYR A 74 -5.97 -6.10 -23.61
CA TYR A 74 -5.52 -4.79 -24.09
C TYR A 74 -6.05 -3.66 -23.15
N ALA A 75 -7.32 -3.73 -22.76
CA ALA A 75 -7.90 -2.75 -21.83
C ALA A 75 -7.16 -2.77 -20.47
N CYS A 76 -6.83 -3.97 -19.97
CA CYS A 76 -6.04 -4.11 -18.73
C CYS A 76 -4.65 -3.48 -18.90
N ASP A 77 -3.98 -3.68 -20.04
CA ASP A 77 -2.65 -3.09 -20.28
C ASP A 77 -2.70 -1.57 -20.27
N GLU A 78 -3.76 -0.96 -20.80
CA GLU A 78 -3.93 0.50 -20.73
C GLU A 78 -4.07 0.98 -19.28
N ILE A 79 -4.82 0.26 -18.44
CA ILE A 79 -4.99 0.60 -17.02
C ILE A 79 -3.66 0.41 -16.26
N ILE A 80 -2.94 -0.67 -16.51
CA ILE A 80 -1.62 -0.94 -15.92
C ILE A 80 -0.65 0.20 -16.28
N ALA A 81 -0.74 0.72 -17.51
CA ALA A 81 0.06 1.86 -17.96
C ALA A 81 -0.42 3.21 -17.39
N GLY A 82 -1.42 3.22 -16.50
CA GLY A 82 -1.90 4.42 -15.84
C GLY A 82 -2.98 5.20 -16.56
N LYS A 83 -3.54 4.64 -17.66
CA LYS A 83 -4.67 5.27 -18.35
C LYS A 83 -5.97 4.99 -17.61
N LEU A 84 -7.00 5.77 -17.90
CA LEU A 84 -8.36 5.60 -17.39
C LEU A 84 -8.49 5.72 -15.85
N LYS A 85 -7.47 6.25 -15.16
CA LYS A 85 -7.46 6.36 -13.69
C LYS A 85 -8.68 7.14 -13.15
N ASP A 86 -9.14 8.15 -13.89
CA ASP A 86 -10.28 9.01 -13.50
C ASP A 86 -11.63 8.28 -13.60
N GLN A 87 -11.63 7.05 -14.14
CA GLN A 87 -12.84 6.23 -14.25
C GLN A 87 -13.06 5.34 -13.02
N PHE A 88 -12.10 5.32 -12.08
CA PHE A 88 -12.21 4.59 -10.83
C PHE A 88 -12.75 5.55 -9.77
N ILE A 89 -14.08 5.56 -9.64
CA ILE A 89 -14.83 6.63 -8.96
C ILE A 89 -15.33 6.25 -7.56
N VAL A 90 -15.13 4.98 -7.15
CA VAL A 90 -15.64 4.48 -5.87
C VAL A 90 -14.71 4.89 -4.73
N ASP A 91 -15.29 5.17 -3.57
CA ASP A 91 -14.54 5.55 -2.36
C ASP A 91 -13.71 4.37 -1.85
N GLY A 92 -12.57 4.65 -1.24
CA GLY A 92 -11.72 3.62 -0.63
C GLY A 92 -12.40 2.89 0.52
N ILE A 93 -13.32 3.55 1.23
CA ILE A 93 -14.13 2.92 2.29
C ILE A 93 -15.53 2.66 1.74
N GLN A 94 -15.91 1.39 1.69
CA GLN A 94 -17.13 0.94 1.04
C GLN A 94 -17.64 -0.34 1.68
N GLY A 95 -18.95 -0.53 1.69
CA GLY A 95 -19.57 -1.79 2.13
C GLY A 95 -19.45 -2.85 1.06
N GLY A 96 -19.61 -4.13 1.44
CA GLY A 96 -19.65 -5.25 0.52
C GLY A 96 -18.29 -5.89 0.21
N ALA A 97 -17.37 -5.87 1.15
CA ALA A 97 -16.07 -6.56 1.06
C ALA A 97 -15.25 -6.17 -0.19
N GLY A 98 -15.41 -4.93 -0.67
CA GLY A 98 -14.68 -4.46 -1.86
C GLY A 98 -15.40 -4.71 -3.20
N THR A 99 -16.64 -5.19 -3.17
CA THR A 99 -17.39 -5.44 -4.40
C THR A 99 -17.47 -4.20 -5.30
N SER A 100 -17.61 -3.01 -4.71
CA SER A 100 -17.68 -1.76 -5.49
C SER A 100 -16.39 -1.52 -6.27
N ALA A 101 -15.23 -1.74 -5.66
CA ALA A 101 -13.93 -1.60 -6.32
C ALA A 101 -13.74 -2.65 -7.42
N ASN A 102 -14.09 -3.90 -7.13
CA ASN A 102 -14.02 -5.00 -8.11
C ASN A 102 -14.93 -4.71 -9.31
N MET A 103 -16.17 -4.29 -9.06
CA MET A 103 -17.11 -3.99 -10.14
C MET A 103 -16.71 -2.74 -10.93
N ASN A 104 -16.11 -1.73 -10.27
CA ASN A 104 -15.59 -0.57 -10.99
C ASN A 104 -14.52 -1.01 -12.00
N ALA A 105 -13.58 -1.88 -11.59
CA ALA A 105 -12.59 -2.44 -12.52
C ALA A 105 -13.28 -3.23 -13.64
N ASN A 106 -14.24 -4.08 -13.31
CA ASN A 106 -14.95 -4.90 -14.30
C ASN A 106 -15.68 -4.03 -15.33
N GLU A 107 -16.38 -2.98 -14.89
CA GLU A 107 -17.13 -2.09 -15.78
C GLU A 107 -16.21 -1.27 -16.68
N VAL A 108 -15.13 -0.71 -16.12
CA VAL A 108 -14.17 0.08 -16.90
C VAL A 108 -13.50 -0.79 -17.96
N ILE A 109 -13.05 -1.98 -17.58
CA ILE A 109 -12.42 -2.94 -18.52
C ILE A 109 -13.42 -3.37 -19.60
N ALA A 110 -14.65 -3.72 -19.20
CA ALA A 110 -15.69 -4.16 -20.16
C ALA A 110 -15.99 -3.06 -21.17
N ASN A 111 -16.23 -1.82 -20.72
CA ASN A 111 -16.56 -0.72 -21.60
C ASN A 111 -15.39 -0.37 -22.54
N ARG A 112 -14.14 -0.46 -22.04
CA ARG A 112 -12.98 -0.24 -22.92
C ARG A 112 -12.83 -1.37 -23.94
N ALA A 113 -13.05 -2.63 -23.54
CA ALA A 113 -13.00 -3.78 -24.45
C ALA A 113 -14.11 -3.69 -25.52
N ILE A 114 -15.33 -3.26 -25.14
CA ILE A 114 -16.42 -3.02 -26.08
C ILE A 114 -15.99 -2.01 -27.15
N GLU A 115 -15.40 -0.90 -26.73
CA GLU A 115 -14.93 0.15 -27.65
C GLU A 115 -13.83 -0.38 -28.60
N ILE A 116 -12.90 -1.19 -28.07
CA ILE A 116 -11.84 -1.83 -28.87
C ILE A 116 -12.46 -2.73 -29.95
N LEU A 117 -13.56 -3.42 -29.63
CA LEU A 117 -14.28 -4.30 -30.56
C LEU A 117 -15.25 -3.54 -31.48
N GLY A 118 -15.23 -2.20 -31.46
CA GLY A 118 -16.06 -1.35 -32.32
C GLY A 118 -17.50 -1.15 -31.85
N GLY A 119 -17.80 -1.54 -30.62
CA GLY A 119 -19.12 -1.36 -30.02
C GLY A 119 -19.31 -0.03 -29.30
N THR A 120 -20.47 0.17 -28.72
CA THR A 120 -20.83 1.36 -27.95
C THR A 120 -20.81 1.02 -26.45
N LYS A 121 -20.17 1.87 -25.63
CA LYS A 121 -20.09 1.69 -24.17
C LYS A 121 -21.49 1.43 -23.59
N GLY A 122 -21.61 0.44 -22.72
CA GLY A 122 -22.85 -0.02 -22.13
C GLY A 122 -23.51 -1.18 -22.89
N ASP A 123 -22.96 -1.56 -24.04
CA ASP A 123 -23.47 -2.73 -24.77
C ASP A 123 -22.84 -4.01 -24.23
N TYR A 124 -23.32 -4.44 -23.08
CA TYR A 124 -22.80 -5.61 -22.38
C TYR A 124 -23.10 -6.95 -23.08
N THR A 125 -23.80 -6.93 -24.23
CA THR A 125 -23.92 -8.14 -25.08
C THR A 125 -22.57 -8.47 -25.74
N ILE A 126 -21.72 -7.45 -25.98
CA ILE A 126 -20.39 -7.63 -26.58
C ILE A 126 -19.41 -8.15 -25.53
N VAL A 127 -19.17 -7.37 -24.45
CA VAL A 127 -18.34 -7.80 -23.31
C VAL A 127 -19.07 -7.46 -22.00
N HIS A 128 -19.43 -8.49 -21.24
CA HIS A 128 -20.18 -8.30 -19.99
C HIS A 128 -19.21 -8.20 -18.80
N PRO A 129 -19.38 -7.22 -17.88
CA PRO A 129 -18.48 -7.08 -16.72
C PRO A 129 -18.39 -8.33 -15.85
N ASN A 130 -19.53 -8.99 -15.57
CA ASN A 130 -19.52 -10.18 -14.72
C ASN A 130 -19.15 -11.44 -15.51
N ASP A 131 -19.80 -11.67 -16.67
CA ASP A 131 -19.72 -12.97 -17.35
C ASP A 131 -18.41 -13.15 -18.11
N HIS A 132 -17.74 -12.04 -18.52
CA HIS A 132 -16.50 -12.10 -19.28
C HIS A 132 -15.32 -11.56 -18.47
N VAL A 133 -15.36 -10.32 -17.95
CA VAL A 133 -14.21 -9.72 -17.24
C VAL A 133 -13.99 -10.40 -15.89
N ASN A 134 -15.10 -10.71 -15.17
CA ASN A 134 -15.04 -11.35 -13.84
C ASN A 134 -15.20 -12.87 -13.90
N MET A 135 -15.10 -13.48 -15.09
CA MET A 135 -15.31 -14.93 -15.28
C MET A 135 -14.40 -15.73 -14.34
N ALA A 136 -14.97 -16.69 -13.60
CA ALA A 136 -14.30 -17.59 -12.66
C ALA A 136 -13.69 -16.87 -11.44
N GLN A 137 -14.15 -15.65 -11.13
CA GLN A 137 -13.65 -14.85 -10.00
C GLN A 137 -14.78 -14.45 -9.07
N SER A 138 -14.42 -14.12 -7.84
CA SER A 138 -15.26 -13.41 -6.88
C SER A 138 -14.54 -12.16 -6.43
N THR A 139 -15.25 -11.18 -5.92
CA THR A 139 -14.66 -10.08 -5.14
C THR A 139 -13.75 -10.67 -4.05
N ASN A 140 -14.18 -11.76 -3.45
CA ASN A 140 -13.60 -12.36 -2.25
C ASN A 140 -12.21 -12.96 -2.47
N ASP A 141 -11.87 -13.34 -3.70
CA ASP A 141 -10.50 -13.78 -4.02
C ASP A 141 -9.70 -12.71 -4.76
N VAL A 142 -10.36 -11.79 -5.47
CA VAL A 142 -9.71 -10.71 -6.23
C VAL A 142 -9.20 -9.60 -5.31
N ILE A 143 -10.03 -9.12 -4.37
CA ILE A 143 -9.69 -7.94 -3.55
C ILE A 143 -8.51 -8.21 -2.61
N PRO A 144 -8.48 -9.29 -1.81
CA PRO A 144 -7.31 -9.53 -0.96
C PRO A 144 -6.05 -9.81 -1.79
N SER A 145 -6.18 -10.52 -2.92
CA SER A 145 -5.05 -10.73 -3.83
C SER A 145 -4.49 -9.40 -4.37
N ALA A 146 -5.37 -8.49 -4.80
CA ALA A 146 -4.95 -7.17 -5.28
C ALA A 146 -4.32 -6.34 -4.15
N GLY A 147 -4.84 -6.46 -2.94
CA GLY A 147 -4.28 -5.82 -1.74
C GLY A 147 -2.86 -6.29 -1.46
N LYS A 148 -2.64 -7.62 -1.44
CA LYS A 148 -1.31 -8.21 -1.24
C LYS A 148 -0.32 -7.72 -2.30
N LEU A 149 -0.71 -7.78 -3.58
CA LEU A 149 0.14 -7.28 -4.69
C LEU A 149 0.47 -5.80 -4.52
N THR A 150 -0.49 -5.01 -4.05
CA THR A 150 -0.29 -3.56 -3.89
C THR A 150 0.72 -3.27 -2.79
N VAL A 151 0.65 -3.98 -1.67
CA VAL A 151 1.67 -3.86 -0.61
C VAL A 151 3.03 -4.27 -1.17
N LEU A 152 3.11 -5.40 -1.91
CA LEU A 152 4.36 -5.87 -2.53
C LEU A 152 4.96 -4.83 -3.49
N ASP A 153 4.13 -4.12 -4.26
CA ASP A 153 4.58 -3.09 -5.20
C ASP A 153 5.07 -1.81 -4.48
N LEU A 154 4.56 -1.53 -3.26
CA LEU A 154 4.91 -0.32 -2.49
C LEU A 154 6.10 -0.53 -1.54
N LEU A 155 6.37 -1.77 -1.12
CA LEU A 155 7.43 -2.06 -0.15
C LEU A 155 8.85 -1.77 -0.66
N PRO A 156 9.20 -1.98 -1.94
CA PRO A 156 10.59 -1.76 -2.39
C PRO A 156 11.08 -0.33 -2.16
N ASP A 157 10.24 0.68 -2.38
CA ASP A 157 10.63 2.08 -2.16
C ASP A 157 10.92 2.34 -0.69
N LEU A 158 10.09 1.81 0.21
CA LEU A 158 10.33 1.91 1.65
C LEU A 158 11.63 1.20 2.05
N LEU A 159 11.86 -0.02 1.55
CA LEU A 159 13.07 -0.78 1.89
C LEU A 159 14.32 -0.02 1.42
N HIS A 160 14.28 0.52 0.21
CA HIS A 160 15.39 1.33 -0.33
C HIS A 160 15.66 2.57 0.56
N ALA A 161 14.60 3.26 1.02
CA ALA A 161 14.74 4.40 1.92
C ALA A 161 15.38 4.00 3.25
N LEU A 162 14.96 2.86 3.81
CA LEU A 162 15.53 2.35 5.07
C LEU A 162 16.99 1.92 4.89
N GLU A 163 17.35 1.32 3.74
CA GLU A 163 18.74 0.97 3.41
C GLU A 163 19.61 2.23 3.32
N SER A 164 19.10 3.28 2.68
CA SER A 164 19.79 4.57 2.58
C SER A 164 20.01 5.19 3.96
N LEU A 165 18.97 5.18 4.80
CA LEU A 165 19.08 5.68 6.18
C LEU A 165 20.09 4.85 6.98
N HIS A 166 20.07 3.53 6.85
CA HIS A 166 21.01 2.63 7.51
C HIS A 166 22.46 2.99 7.15
N ALA A 167 22.72 3.17 5.86
CA ALA A 167 24.06 3.53 5.37
C ALA A 167 24.51 4.90 5.96
N ALA A 168 23.62 5.90 5.91
CA ALA A 168 23.92 7.23 6.45
C ALA A 168 24.22 7.19 7.96
N LEU A 169 23.48 6.36 8.71
CA LEU A 169 23.73 6.19 10.17
C LEU A 169 25.08 5.52 10.44
N LEU A 170 25.50 4.56 9.60
CA LEU A 170 26.83 3.94 9.71
C LEU A 170 27.93 4.94 9.42
N ASP A 171 27.76 5.77 8.39
CA ASP A 171 28.74 6.83 8.06
C ASP A 171 28.88 7.80 9.23
N LYS A 172 27.76 8.25 9.82
CA LYS A 172 27.80 9.12 11.01
C LYS A 172 28.38 8.42 12.23
N SER A 173 28.15 7.12 12.36
CA SER A 173 28.81 6.34 13.44
C SER A 173 30.32 6.41 13.33
N GLN A 174 30.85 6.24 12.12
CA GLN A 174 32.31 6.34 11.89
C GLN A 174 32.82 7.77 12.09
N GLU A 175 32.10 8.75 11.53
CA GLU A 175 32.48 10.17 11.64
C GLU A 175 32.59 10.61 13.11
N PHE A 176 31.65 10.17 13.95
CA PHE A 176 31.58 10.62 15.36
C PHE A 176 32.23 9.67 16.34
N ASP A 177 32.97 8.65 15.88
CA ASP A 177 33.54 7.65 16.78
C ASP A 177 34.63 8.22 17.68
N HIS A 178 35.24 9.33 17.28
CA HIS A 178 36.26 9.99 18.07
C HIS A 178 35.71 10.97 19.14
N ILE A 179 34.38 11.21 19.14
CA ILE A 179 33.74 12.22 20.01
C ILE A 179 33.25 11.55 21.29
N LEU A 180 33.80 11.98 22.45
CA LEU A 180 33.33 11.50 23.75
C LEU A 180 32.10 12.28 24.18
N LYS A 181 31.15 11.58 24.77
CA LYS A 181 29.95 12.16 25.37
C LYS A 181 29.60 11.42 26.65
N MET A 182 28.72 12.00 27.45
CA MET A 182 28.18 11.32 28.62
C MET A 182 26.95 10.48 28.15
N GLY A 183 27.03 9.18 28.40
CA GLY A 183 25.84 8.30 28.25
C GLY A 183 24.85 8.58 29.38
N ARG A 184 23.57 8.55 29.07
CA ARG A 184 22.53 8.87 30.06
C ARG A 184 21.49 7.72 30.15
N THR A 185 21.07 7.48 31.39
CA THR A 185 19.93 6.60 31.70
C THR A 185 18.93 7.41 32.50
N GLN A 186 17.65 7.37 32.11
CA GLN A 186 16.60 8.18 32.74
C GLN A 186 16.92 9.69 32.70
N LEU A 187 17.68 10.12 31.69
CA LEU A 187 18.18 11.49 31.45
C LEU A 187 19.27 11.95 32.44
N GLU A 188 19.67 11.10 33.41
CA GLU A 188 20.77 11.38 34.34
C GLU A 188 22.08 10.85 33.78
N ASP A 189 23.18 11.51 34.15
CA ASP A 189 24.55 11.11 33.74
C ASP A 189 24.87 9.71 34.24
N ALA A 190 25.38 8.86 33.35
CA ALA A 190 25.75 7.48 33.68
C ALA A 190 27.26 7.27 33.50
N VAL A 191 27.69 6.90 32.28
CA VAL A 191 29.08 6.59 31.99
C VAL A 191 29.49 7.24 30.68
N PRO A 192 30.82 7.55 30.51
CA PRO A 192 31.29 8.03 29.21
C PRO A 192 31.11 7.01 28.10
N MET A 193 30.80 7.50 26.91
CA MET A 193 30.69 6.71 25.68
C MET A 193 31.11 7.56 24.49
N ARG A 194 31.18 6.94 23.31
CA ARG A 194 31.44 7.69 22.07
C ARG A 194 30.11 8.00 21.40
N LEU A 195 30.04 9.19 20.81
CA LEU A 195 28.82 9.60 20.08
C LEU A 195 28.55 8.65 18.90
N GLY A 196 29.62 8.18 18.24
CA GLY A 196 29.49 7.18 17.16
C GLY A 196 28.79 5.91 17.58
N GLN A 197 28.90 5.49 18.85
CA GLN A 197 28.18 4.30 19.36
C GLN A 197 26.66 4.50 19.37
N SER A 198 26.21 5.74 19.61
CA SER A 198 24.76 6.04 19.53
C SER A 198 24.24 5.87 18.11
N PHE A 199 24.97 6.39 17.11
CA PHE A 199 24.58 6.26 15.71
C PHE A 199 24.67 4.81 15.23
N HIS A 200 25.67 4.04 15.69
CA HIS A 200 25.76 2.61 15.41
C HIS A 200 24.53 1.86 15.95
N ALA A 201 24.08 2.22 17.16
CA ALA A 201 22.89 1.58 17.74
C ALA A 201 21.64 1.88 16.91
N TYR A 202 21.52 3.11 16.38
CA TYR A 202 20.41 3.43 15.47
C TYR A 202 20.51 2.63 14.16
N ALA A 203 21.70 2.51 13.58
CA ALA A 203 21.90 1.71 12.36
C ALA A 203 21.50 0.24 12.58
N THR A 204 21.95 -0.35 13.68
CA THR A 204 21.61 -1.74 14.06
C THR A 204 20.08 -1.92 14.19
N MET A 205 19.41 -0.92 14.73
CA MET A 205 17.94 -0.93 14.88
C MET A 205 17.26 -0.94 13.52
N ILE A 206 17.69 -0.08 12.58
CA ILE A 206 17.13 0.00 11.21
C ILE A 206 17.39 -1.31 10.44
N GLU A 207 18.62 -1.87 10.53
CA GLU A 207 18.94 -3.16 9.91
C GLU A 207 17.96 -4.25 10.37
N ARG A 208 17.64 -4.25 11.66
CA ARG A 208 16.68 -5.21 12.25
C ARG A 208 15.28 -5.01 11.69
N ASP A 209 14.87 -3.75 11.45
CA ASP A 209 13.56 -3.44 10.88
C ASP A 209 13.48 -3.85 9.41
N ILE A 210 14.51 -3.60 8.61
CA ILE A 210 14.60 -4.06 7.21
C ILE A 210 14.38 -5.59 7.18
N ARG A 211 15.11 -6.34 8.02
CA ARG A 211 15.01 -7.79 8.07
C ARG A 211 13.59 -8.26 8.45
N ARG A 212 12.93 -7.57 9.39
CA ARG A 212 11.55 -7.90 9.78
C ARG A 212 10.58 -7.72 8.62
N ILE A 213 10.71 -6.60 7.91
CA ILE A 213 9.83 -6.29 6.75
C ILE A 213 10.06 -7.34 5.66
N GLU A 214 11.31 -7.69 5.36
CA GLU A 214 11.68 -8.71 4.38
C GLU A 214 11.13 -10.10 4.75
N CYS A 215 11.07 -10.42 6.02
CA CYS A 215 10.47 -11.70 6.47
C CYS A 215 8.95 -11.66 6.32
N ALA A 216 8.31 -10.59 6.79
CA ALA A 216 6.85 -10.46 6.79
C ALA A 216 6.27 -10.45 5.37
N ARG A 217 6.95 -9.78 4.41
CA ARG A 217 6.44 -9.69 3.04
C ARG A 217 6.27 -11.05 2.36
N LYS A 218 6.94 -12.10 2.85
CA LYS A 218 6.85 -13.44 2.26
C LYS A 218 5.43 -14.03 2.38
N GLU A 219 4.70 -13.67 3.41
CA GLU A 219 3.31 -14.13 3.59
C GLU A 219 2.39 -13.58 2.49
N LEU A 220 2.75 -12.43 1.91
CA LEU A 220 1.94 -11.79 0.88
C LEU A 220 2.03 -12.51 -0.48
N PHE A 221 2.97 -13.41 -0.68
CA PHE A 221 3.07 -14.17 -1.92
C PHE A 221 2.04 -15.30 -2.02
N THR A 222 1.38 -15.65 -0.91
CA THR A 222 0.36 -16.70 -0.89
C THR A 222 -1.02 -16.07 -1.08
N LEU A 223 -1.74 -16.51 -2.14
CA LEU A 223 -3.01 -15.92 -2.55
C LEU A 223 -4.14 -16.92 -2.45
N ASN A 224 -5.36 -16.41 -2.18
CA ASN A 224 -6.59 -17.22 -2.23
C ASN A 224 -7.21 -17.23 -3.64
N LEU A 225 -6.55 -16.70 -4.65
CA LEU A 225 -7.08 -16.52 -6.00
C LEU A 225 -7.41 -17.88 -6.63
N GLY A 226 -8.63 -18.01 -7.14
CA GLY A 226 -9.21 -19.27 -7.59
C GLY A 226 -10.20 -19.86 -6.60
N GLY A 227 -10.19 -19.40 -5.33
CA GLY A 227 -11.13 -19.86 -4.29
C GLY A 227 -12.57 -19.46 -4.55
N THR A 228 -12.75 -18.46 -5.39
CA THR A 228 -14.04 -17.86 -5.73
C THR A 228 -14.74 -17.30 -4.47
N ALA A 229 -15.97 -17.69 -4.20
CA ALA A 229 -16.78 -17.03 -3.17
C ALA A 229 -16.30 -17.29 -1.73
N ILE A 230 -15.91 -18.52 -1.42
CA ILE A 230 -15.56 -18.93 -0.04
C ILE A 230 -14.43 -19.98 0.01
N GLY A 231 -13.77 -20.26 -1.12
CA GLY A 231 -12.73 -21.31 -1.19
C GLY A 231 -13.18 -22.60 -1.88
N THR A 232 -14.45 -22.73 -2.23
CA THR A 232 -15.00 -23.95 -2.85
C THR A 232 -14.64 -24.11 -4.32
N THR A 233 -14.08 -23.12 -4.96
CA THR A 233 -13.75 -23.06 -6.39
C THR A 233 -14.94 -23.20 -7.34
N ILE A 234 -16.16 -23.09 -6.84
CA ILE A 234 -17.37 -23.20 -7.64
C ILE A 234 -17.34 -22.16 -8.79
N ASN A 235 -17.69 -22.60 -10.00
CA ASN A 235 -17.70 -21.83 -11.25
C ASN A 235 -16.31 -21.59 -11.86
N ALA A 236 -15.23 -22.09 -11.24
CA ALA A 236 -13.90 -22.10 -11.86
C ALA A 236 -13.68 -23.45 -12.55
N SER A 237 -13.10 -23.44 -13.75
CA SER A 237 -12.70 -24.70 -14.41
C SER A 237 -11.40 -25.22 -13.77
N ASP A 238 -11.16 -26.52 -13.86
CA ASP A 238 -9.93 -27.12 -13.38
C ASP A 238 -8.70 -26.44 -13.99
N TYR A 239 -8.78 -26.13 -15.28
CA TYR A 239 -7.68 -25.41 -15.96
C TYR A 239 -7.44 -24.06 -15.30
N TYR A 240 -8.48 -23.26 -15.12
CA TYR A 240 -8.37 -21.93 -14.49
C TYR A 240 -7.75 -22.06 -13.08
N LEU A 241 -8.26 -22.98 -12.28
CA LEU A 241 -7.82 -23.18 -10.90
C LEU A 241 -6.30 -23.43 -10.81
N HIS A 242 -5.76 -24.25 -11.71
CA HIS A 242 -4.33 -24.60 -11.69
C HIS A 242 -3.44 -23.56 -12.38
N HIS A 243 -4.01 -22.64 -13.16
CA HIS A 243 -3.20 -21.72 -13.97
C HIS A 243 -3.30 -20.25 -13.57
N ILE A 244 -4.35 -19.84 -12.85
CA ILE A 244 -4.57 -18.42 -12.55
C ILE A 244 -3.39 -17.82 -11.75
N VAL A 245 -2.92 -18.48 -10.71
CA VAL A 245 -1.81 -17.96 -9.89
C VAL A 245 -0.47 -18.02 -10.66
N PRO A 246 -0.10 -19.13 -11.32
CA PRO A 246 1.07 -19.12 -12.21
C PRO A 246 1.03 -18.03 -13.29
N THR A 247 -0.15 -17.81 -13.93
CA THR A 247 -0.29 -16.76 -14.95
C THR A 247 -0.10 -15.37 -14.31
N LEU A 248 -0.67 -15.14 -13.14
CA LEU A 248 -0.50 -13.88 -12.42
C LEU A 248 0.96 -13.68 -11.99
N ALA A 249 1.65 -14.75 -11.56
CA ALA A 249 3.08 -14.71 -11.25
C ALA A 249 3.89 -14.26 -12.48
N ALA A 250 3.56 -14.79 -13.66
CA ALA A 250 4.22 -14.38 -14.91
C ALA A 250 3.92 -12.91 -15.27
N VAL A 251 2.69 -12.44 -15.01
CA VAL A 251 2.28 -11.05 -15.29
C VAL A 251 2.98 -10.06 -14.35
N THR A 252 3.16 -10.44 -13.08
CA THR A 252 3.69 -9.54 -12.04
C THR A 252 5.20 -9.67 -11.81
N GLY A 253 5.78 -10.83 -12.13
CA GLY A 253 7.18 -11.15 -11.83
C GLY A 253 7.41 -11.59 -10.39
N TYR A 254 6.37 -11.71 -9.56
CA TYR A 254 6.47 -12.17 -8.18
C TYR A 254 6.36 -13.70 -8.08
N PRO A 255 7.02 -14.33 -7.10
CA PRO A 255 6.93 -15.79 -6.88
C PRO A 255 5.64 -16.17 -6.15
N LEU A 256 4.51 -15.90 -6.79
CA LEU A 256 3.19 -16.10 -6.19
C LEU A 256 2.85 -17.58 -6.10
N MET A 257 2.15 -17.95 -5.04
CA MET A 257 1.68 -19.32 -4.79
C MET A 257 0.20 -19.30 -4.42
N GLN A 258 -0.53 -20.31 -4.84
CA GLN A 258 -1.90 -20.50 -4.38
C GLN A 258 -1.87 -21.08 -2.97
N ALA A 259 -2.76 -20.65 -2.11
CA ALA A 259 -2.88 -21.18 -0.75
C ALA A 259 -3.27 -22.66 -0.78
N ASP A 260 -2.70 -23.44 0.11
CA ASP A 260 -3.04 -24.86 0.26
C ASP A 260 -4.49 -25.04 0.73
N ASP A 261 -4.97 -24.13 1.57
CA ASP A 261 -6.37 -24.10 2.03
C ASP A 261 -7.00 -22.78 1.59
N LEU A 262 -7.86 -22.85 0.58
CA LEU A 262 -8.52 -21.68 0.01
C LEU A 262 -9.63 -21.13 0.92
N PHE A 263 -10.19 -21.97 1.82
CA PHE A 263 -11.17 -21.49 2.81
C PHE A 263 -10.47 -20.60 3.84
N ASP A 264 -9.39 -21.09 4.43
CA ASP A 264 -8.58 -20.34 5.39
C ASP A 264 -8.13 -19.01 4.78
N ALA A 265 -7.57 -19.07 3.56
CA ALA A 265 -7.00 -17.89 2.89
C ALA A 265 -8.07 -16.88 2.44
N THR A 266 -9.37 -17.27 2.39
CA THR A 266 -10.47 -16.38 2.06
C THR A 266 -11.06 -15.73 3.33
N GLU A 267 -11.12 -16.45 4.44
CA GLU A 267 -11.72 -15.91 5.67
C GLU A 267 -10.73 -15.10 6.52
N ASN A 268 -9.42 -15.36 6.40
CA ASN A 268 -8.41 -14.76 7.29
C ASN A 268 -7.54 -13.71 6.59
N LEU A 269 -7.28 -12.59 7.29
CA LEU A 269 -6.51 -11.46 6.79
C LEU A 269 -5.23 -11.22 7.62
N ASP A 270 -4.77 -12.23 8.36
CA ASP A 270 -3.66 -12.14 9.30
C ASP A 270 -2.32 -11.78 8.62
N GLY A 271 -2.14 -12.13 7.34
CA GLY A 271 -0.95 -11.70 6.59
C GLY A 271 -0.84 -10.17 6.49
N PHE A 272 -1.98 -9.46 6.38
CA PHE A 272 -1.98 -7.99 6.42
C PHE A 272 -1.66 -7.47 7.83
N VAL A 273 -2.11 -8.15 8.87
CA VAL A 273 -1.79 -7.79 10.26
C VAL A 273 -0.29 -7.97 10.51
N THR A 274 0.29 -9.06 10.00
CA THR A 274 1.73 -9.36 10.14
C THR A 274 2.58 -8.23 9.54
N ILE A 275 2.30 -7.85 8.29
CA ILE A 275 3.09 -6.78 7.65
C ILE A 275 2.84 -5.42 8.35
N SER A 276 1.60 -5.12 8.72
CA SER A 276 1.25 -3.89 9.42
C SER A 276 1.99 -3.78 10.76
N ASN A 277 1.99 -4.83 11.57
CA ASN A 277 2.72 -4.88 12.85
C ASN A 277 4.21 -4.61 12.68
N THR A 278 4.78 -5.13 11.58
CA THR A 278 6.20 -4.93 11.27
C THR A 278 6.48 -3.46 10.96
N LEU A 279 5.61 -2.85 10.14
CA LEU A 279 5.71 -1.42 9.79
C LEU A 279 5.49 -0.54 11.03
N LYS A 280 4.55 -0.92 11.91
CA LYS A 280 4.36 -0.23 13.20
C LYS A 280 5.62 -0.29 14.06
N THR A 281 6.27 -1.45 14.12
CA THR A 281 7.52 -1.60 14.89
C THR A 281 8.60 -0.65 14.36
N CYS A 282 8.75 -0.58 13.03
CA CYS A 282 9.68 0.35 12.39
C CYS A 282 9.31 1.81 12.75
N ALA A 283 8.03 2.16 12.69
CA ALA A 283 7.55 3.51 13.05
C ALA A 283 7.88 3.88 14.49
N VAL A 284 7.70 2.95 15.44
CA VAL A 284 8.05 3.15 16.85
C VAL A 284 9.55 3.42 16.99
N ASN A 285 10.38 2.64 16.30
CA ASN A 285 11.83 2.78 16.33
C ASN A 285 12.28 4.12 15.75
N LEU A 286 11.74 4.51 14.60
CA LEU A 286 12.05 5.80 13.96
C LEU A 286 11.62 6.97 14.85
N SER A 287 10.43 6.89 15.45
CA SER A 287 9.95 7.94 16.36
C SER A 287 10.86 8.07 17.59
N LYS A 288 11.30 6.94 18.16
CA LYS A 288 12.21 6.95 19.31
C LYS A 288 13.55 7.59 18.92
N MET A 289 14.14 7.22 17.80
CA MET A 289 15.36 7.81 17.29
C MET A 289 15.20 9.33 17.10
N CYS A 290 14.11 9.75 16.48
CA CYS A 290 13.84 11.17 16.24
C CYS A 290 13.69 11.96 17.55
N ASN A 291 13.07 11.37 18.56
CA ASN A 291 12.96 12.02 19.88
C ASN A 291 14.33 12.20 20.54
N ASP A 292 15.22 11.21 20.42
CA ASP A 292 16.59 11.33 20.89
C ASP A 292 17.33 12.47 20.17
N LEU A 293 17.25 12.50 18.83
CA LEU A 293 17.92 13.54 18.02
C LEU A 293 17.41 14.94 18.38
N ARG A 294 16.11 15.10 18.59
CA ARG A 294 15.52 16.38 19.02
C ARG A 294 16.02 16.78 20.41
N LEU A 295 16.14 15.83 21.32
CA LEU A 295 16.63 16.11 22.68
C LEU A 295 18.12 16.50 22.65
N LEU A 296 18.93 15.73 21.91
CA LEU A 296 20.37 16.02 21.77
C LEU A 296 20.62 17.37 21.12
N SER A 297 19.77 17.82 20.21
CA SER A 297 19.91 19.12 19.52
C SER A 297 19.24 20.27 20.27
N SER A 298 18.66 20.03 21.44
CA SER A 298 17.90 21.04 22.18
C SER A 298 18.78 22.21 22.66
N GLY A 299 18.22 23.40 22.65
CA GLY A 299 18.90 24.60 23.12
C GLY A 299 19.07 25.62 22.01
N PRO A 300 20.31 26.06 21.68
CA PRO A 300 21.63 25.55 22.13
C PRO A 300 22.15 26.09 23.47
N ARG A 301 21.53 27.09 24.07
CA ARG A 301 22.08 27.74 25.28
C ARG A 301 21.67 27.09 26.61
N THR A 302 20.42 26.59 26.67
CA THR A 302 19.83 26.05 27.89
C THR A 302 19.31 24.63 27.73
N GLY A 303 19.65 23.97 26.61
CA GLY A 303 19.39 22.55 26.34
C GLY A 303 20.69 21.78 26.28
N PHE A 304 20.62 20.54 25.72
CA PHE A 304 21.82 19.69 25.66
C PHE A 304 22.86 20.19 24.65
N GLY A 305 22.40 20.59 23.43
CA GLY A 305 23.29 21.15 22.41
C GLY A 305 24.44 20.23 22.00
N GLU A 306 24.25 18.91 22.08
CA GLU A 306 25.30 17.94 21.76
C GLU A 306 25.44 17.71 20.25
N ILE A 307 24.41 17.96 19.50
CA ILE A 307 24.44 17.88 18.03
C ILE A 307 23.70 19.09 17.43
N ASN A 308 24.01 19.40 16.18
CA ASN A 308 23.30 20.42 15.39
C ASN A 308 22.58 19.73 14.24
N LEU A 309 21.29 19.92 14.15
CA LEU A 309 20.51 19.45 13.00
C LEU A 309 20.50 20.51 11.90
N PRO A 310 20.49 20.13 10.62
CA PRO A 310 20.46 21.11 9.53
C PRO A 310 19.19 21.97 9.59
N PRO A 311 19.31 23.27 9.27
CA PRO A 311 18.15 24.18 9.22
C PRO A 311 17.32 23.93 7.97
N MET A 312 16.15 23.31 8.12
CA MET A 312 15.29 22.93 6.99
C MET A 312 14.19 23.93 6.70
N GLN A 313 13.82 24.76 7.70
CA GLN A 313 12.85 25.86 7.50
C GLN A 313 12.91 26.82 8.68
N ASN A 314 12.41 28.03 8.48
CA ASN A 314 12.26 29.00 9.57
C ASN A 314 11.28 28.43 10.60
N GLY A 315 11.67 28.47 11.87
CA GLY A 315 10.94 27.79 12.95
C GLY A 315 9.96 28.66 13.74
N SER A 316 9.95 29.98 13.48
CA SER A 316 9.13 30.86 14.27
C SER A 316 8.76 32.12 13.48
N SER A 317 7.50 32.55 13.59
CA SER A 317 7.03 33.81 13.02
C SER A 317 7.31 34.99 13.92
N ILE A 318 7.64 34.76 15.20
CA ILE A 318 7.82 35.82 16.20
C ILE A 318 9.27 35.91 16.72
N MET A 319 10.07 34.87 16.53
CA MET A 319 11.48 34.81 16.98
C MET A 319 12.38 34.60 15.75
N PRO A 320 12.82 35.69 15.08
CA PRO A 320 13.67 35.53 13.89
C PRO A 320 14.95 34.75 14.21
N GLY A 321 15.30 33.82 13.37
CA GLY A 321 16.50 32.98 13.53
C GLY A 321 16.31 31.74 14.41
N LYS A 322 15.13 31.52 14.98
CA LYS A 322 14.84 30.27 15.68
C LYS A 322 14.62 29.15 14.65
N ILE A 323 15.44 28.12 14.70
CA ILE A 323 15.37 26.96 13.81
C ILE A 323 14.91 25.76 14.63
N ASN A 324 13.83 25.12 14.22
CA ASN A 324 13.29 23.94 14.91
C ASN A 324 13.70 22.67 14.17
N PRO A 325 13.76 21.52 14.86
CA PRO A 325 14.12 20.23 14.26
C PRO A 325 12.90 19.61 13.55
N VAL A 326 12.43 20.25 12.47
CA VAL A 326 11.13 19.95 11.84
C VAL A 326 11.09 18.56 11.17
N ILE A 327 12.24 18.05 10.69
CA ILE A 327 12.28 16.72 10.06
C ILE A 327 12.01 15.62 11.10
N PRO A 328 12.75 15.56 12.24
CA PRO A 328 12.37 14.60 13.29
C PRO A 328 10.94 14.77 13.79
N GLU A 329 10.40 16.00 13.79
CA GLU A 329 9.01 16.23 14.19
C GLU A 329 8.03 15.56 13.22
N VAL A 330 8.22 15.75 11.91
CA VAL A 330 7.30 15.16 10.93
C VAL A 330 7.42 13.63 10.89
N VAL A 331 8.64 13.08 11.06
CA VAL A 331 8.82 11.62 11.17
C VAL A 331 7.99 11.06 12.33
N THR A 332 8.03 11.74 13.48
CA THR A 332 7.25 11.32 14.65
C THR A 332 5.73 11.39 14.36
N GLN A 333 5.26 12.42 13.66
CA GLN A 333 3.84 12.53 13.28
C GLN A 333 3.42 11.41 12.32
N VAL A 334 4.27 11.07 11.34
CA VAL A 334 4.04 9.94 10.43
C VAL A 334 3.97 8.65 11.25
N ALA A 335 4.88 8.46 12.21
CA ALA A 335 4.87 7.27 13.07
C ALA A 335 3.55 7.15 13.84
N PHE A 336 3.02 8.25 14.39
CA PHE A 336 1.72 8.22 15.08
C PHE A 336 0.61 7.78 14.13
N HIS A 337 0.63 8.24 12.88
CA HIS A 337 -0.37 7.86 11.87
C HIS A 337 -0.28 6.37 11.55
N VAL A 338 0.95 5.85 11.37
CA VAL A 338 1.19 4.42 11.12
C VAL A 338 0.65 3.57 12.28
N ILE A 339 0.94 3.97 13.53
CA ILE A 339 0.50 3.25 14.73
C ILE A 339 -1.04 3.23 14.81
N GLY A 340 -1.69 4.36 14.50
CA GLY A 340 -3.15 4.44 14.48
C GLY A 340 -3.77 3.54 13.40
N ASN A 341 -3.20 3.54 12.21
CA ASN A 341 -3.67 2.70 11.11
C ASN A 341 -3.53 1.21 11.42
N ASP A 342 -2.45 0.80 12.09
CA ASP A 342 -2.24 -0.60 12.49
C ASP A 342 -3.36 -1.08 13.42
N THR A 343 -3.82 -0.22 14.33
CA THR A 343 -4.95 -0.55 15.20
C THR A 343 -6.22 -0.80 14.37
N THR A 344 -6.48 0.04 13.37
CA THR A 344 -7.63 -0.13 12.48
C THR A 344 -7.52 -1.44 11.70
N ILE A 345 -6.33 -1.76 11.15
CA ILE A 345 -6.08 -3.00 10.40
C ILE A 345 -6.35 -4.22 11.30
N THR A 346 -5.83 -4.20 12.53
CA THR A 346 -6.03 -5.28 13.51
C THR A 346 -7.53 -5.49 13.79
N MET A 347 -8.27 -4.40 14.04
CA MET A 347 -9.71 -4.49 14.32
C MET A 347 -10.49 -4.97 13.10
N ALA A 348 -10.13 -4.52 11.91
CA ALA A 348 -10.78 -4.95 10.67
C ALA A 348 -10.56 -6.45 10.41
N ALA A 349 -9.35 -6.93 10.67
CA ALA A 349 -9.05 -8.36 10.52
C ALA A 349 -9.82 -9.21 11.53
N GLU A 350 -9.87 -8.76 12.80
CA GLU A 350 -10.58 -9.47 13.90
C GLU A 350 -12.10 -9.52 13.65
N ALA A 351 -12.65 -8.52 12.96
CA ALA A 351 -14.09 -8.39 12.77
C ALA A 351 -14.66 -9.32 11.69
N GLY A 352 -13.84 -10.12 11.01
CA GLY A 352 -14.30 -11.13 10.05
C GLY A 352 -15.25 -12.14 10.70
N GLN A 353 -16.23 -12.63 9.93
CA GLN A 353 -17.22 -13.57 10.44
C GLN A 353 -17.42 -14.69 9.43
N MET A 354 -17.25 -15.91 9.88
CA MET A 354 -17.44 -17.11 9.07
C MET A 354 -16.50 -17.10 7.85
N GLU A 355 -16.98 -17.36 6.66
CA GLU A 355 -16.17 -17.65 5.48
C GLU A 355 -15.69 -16.42 4.73
N LEU A 356 -15.85 -15.19 5.31
CA LEU A 356 -15.43 -13.95 4.62
C LEU A 356 -15.23 -12.82 5.62
N ASN A 357 -14.30 -11.92 5.31
CA ASN A 357 -14.16 -10.67 6.05
C ASN A 357 -14.75 -9.50 5.24
N ALA A 358 -15.86 -8.95 5.71
CA ALA A 358 -16.55 -7.84 5.04
C ALA A 358 -15.80 -6.50 5.16
N PHE A 359 -14.76 -6.43 5.99
CA PHE A 359 -14.03 -5.18 6.30
C PHE A 359 -12.72 -5.05 5.53
N GLU A 360 -12.49 -5.86 4.51
CA GLU A 360 -11.32 -5.77 3.62
C GLU A 360 -11.06 -4.36 3.07
N PRO A 361 -12.08 -3.58 2.66
CA PRO A 361 -11.81 -2.23 2.13
C PRO A 361 -11.04 -1.34 3.09
N VAL A 362 -11.42 -1.31 4.34
CA VAL A 362 -10.68 -0.51 5.32
C VAL A 362 -9.29 -1.09 5.64
N UNK A 363 -9.27 -2.37 5.68
CA UNK A 363 -8.02 -2.98 5.89
C UNK A 363 -7.08 -2.63 4.77
N UNK A 364 -7.60 -2.59 3.60
CA UNK A 364 -6.74 -2.32 2.56
C UNK A 364 -6.38 -0.89 2.48
N UNK A 365 -7.25 -0.04 2.76
CA UNK A 365 -7.00 1.31 2.79
C UNK A 365 -6.01 1.71 3.82
N UNK A 366 -6.04 1.18 4.76
CA UNK A 366 -5.16 1.49 5.80
C UNK A 366 -3.81 0.91 5.58
N CYS A 367 -3.72 -0.34 5.13
CA CYS A 367 -2.43 -1.00 4.91
C CYS A 367 -1.63 -0.35 3.76
N LEU A 368 -2.30 0.06 2.73
CA LEU A 368 -1.65 0.71 1.58
C LEU A 368 -1.08 2.10 1.90
N LEU A 369 -1.62 2.76 2.90
CA LEU A 369 -1.11 4.07 3.33
C LEU A 369 0.23 3.96 4.08
N LEU A 370 0.52 2.81 4.69
CA LEU A 370 1.69 2.66 5.56
C LEU A 370 3.02 2.83 4.79
N PRO A 371 3.25 2.12 3.68
CA PRO A 371 4.49 2.35 2.91
C PRO A 371 4.55 3.75 2.27
N VAL A 372 3.40 4.27 1.80
CA VAL A 372 3.34 5.60 1.16
C VAL A 372 3.71 6.72 2.14
N LEU A 373 3.28 6.62 3.41
CA LEU A 373 3.63 7.61 4.43
C LEU A 373 5.15 7.67 4.66
N PHE A 374 5.83 6.53 4.57
CA PHE A 374 7.30 6.50 4.71
C PHE A 374 8.03 6.92 3.43
N HIS A 375 7.46 6.64 2.26
CA HIS A 375 8.09 7.03 0.97
C HIS A 375 8.32 8.55 0.89
N HIS A 376 7.38 9.35 1.37
CA HIS A 376 7.51 10.80 1.36
C HIS A 376 8.58 11.33 2.33
N LEU A 377 9.11 10.48 3.21
CA LEU A 377 10.23 10.84 4.08
C LEU A 377 11.59 10.59 3.42
N ASP A 378 11.62 9.88 2.28
CA ASP A 378 12.85 9.48 1.60
C ASP A 378 13.49 10.60 0.78
N ASP A 379 12.72 11.57 0.31
CA ASP A 379 13.17 12.56 -0.67
C ASP A 379 14.25 13.48 -0.05
N ARG A 380 15.51 12.99 0.02
CA ARG A 380 16.73 13.73 0.45
C ARG A 380 16.67 14.32 1.86
N ARG A 381 15.52 14.20 2.55
CA ARG A 381 15.30 14.86 3.85
C ARG A 381 15.89 14.10 5.02
N CYS A 382 15.95 12.76 4.91
CA CYS A 382 16.63 11.94 5.91
C CYS A 382 18.15 11.97 5.73
N GLU A 383 18.63 12.03 4.48
CA GLU A 383 20.06 12.23 4.20
C GLU A 383 20.56 13.54 4.79
N TYR A 384 19.82 14.65 4.57
CA TYR A 384 20.17 15.96 5.12
C TYR A 384 20.20 15.98 6.65
N ALA A 385 19.35 15.21 7.31
CA ALA A 385 19.39 15.12 8.77
C ALA A 385 20.72 14.52 9.28
N CYS A 386 21.43 13.78 8.42
CA CYS A 386 22.71 13.17 8.77
C CYS A 386 23.93 13.95 8.24
N GLU A 387 23.79 14.86 7.27
CA GLU A 387 24.94 15.51 6.62
C GLU A 387 25.67 16.58 7.44
N GLU A 388 25.03 17.26 8.41
CA GLU A 388 25.68 18.32 9.20
C GLU A 388 25.39 18.20 10.71
N LEU A 389 25.73 17.07 11.30
CA LEU A 389 25.43 16.82 12.72
C LEU A 389 26.50 17.30 13.71
N TYR A 390 27.57 17.98 13.25
CA TYR A 390 28.70 18.34 14.16
C TYR A 390 28.52 19.73 14.74
N SER A 391 28.61 19.82 16.09
CA SER A 391 28.56 21.09 16.81
C SER A 391 29.95 21.71 16.92
N ARG A 392 30.06 23.01 16.67
CA ARG A 392 31.26 23.80 16.89
C ARG A 392 31.62 23.98 18.37
N HIS A 393 30.80 23.46 19.31
CA HIS A 393 30.94 23.75 20.76
C HIS A 393 32.01 22.92 21.48
N TYR A 394 32.55 21.87 20.86
CA TYR A 394 33.58 21.04 21.46
C TYR A 394 34.99 21.42 20.99
N ARG A 395 35.18 22.60 20.36
CA ARG A 395 36.52 23.11 20.01
C ARG A 395 37.02 24.14 21.00
N LYS A 396 36.85 23.92 22.30
CA LYS A 396 37.56 24.70 23.35
C LYS A 396 38.20 23.78 24.35
#